data_f66ecc8f96c0ab6fbeb0ae2c45c261da
#
_entry.id   f66ecc8f96c0ab6fbeb0ae2c45c261da
#
_cell.length_a   1.000
_cell.length_b   1.000
_cell.length_c   1.000
_cell.angle_alpha   90.00
_cell.angle_beta   90.00
_cell.angle_gamma   90.00
#
_symmetry.space_group_name_H-M   'P 1'
#
loop_
_entity.id
_entity.type
_entity.pdbx_description
1 polymer ?
#
loop_
_entity_poly.entity_id
_entity_poly.type
_entity_poly.pdbx_seq_one_letter_code
_entity_poly.pdbx_strand_id
1 'polypeptide(L)'
;MELIFLSGIKRSGKDTTADYINSNFKSVKYQLAYPIKDALAIAWERKHAENPDVFTELKYEYFEGIGYDRETPLNLNKLDVIELLEEALIYLQSQYLPINNVKVLSSLEGGYSYLDIKPYEALREAINNINDTWSIRRLMQALGTDVVVNLFDRMYWVKLFALNYMDYIGSDFDYYVVTDTRQVHEMETARAMGATVIHVVRSGTESTDKHITEAGLPIEEGDLVITNDGSLEELYSKIETILR
;
A
#
# COMPACT_ATOMS: atom_id res chain seq x y z
N MET A 1 10.50 -22.04 -2.28
CA MET A 1 9.79 -20.89 -1.67
C MET A 1 8.42 -20.77 -2.30
N GLU A 2 7.39 -20.90 -1.50
CA GLU A 2 5.98 -20.74 -1.91
C GLU A 2 5.56 -19.27 -1.82
N LEU A 3 4.81 -18.80 -2.81
CA LEU A 3 4.29 -17.44 -2.84
C LEU A 3 2.87 -17.42 -2.27
N ILE A 4 2.65 -16.62 -1.25
CA ILE A 4 1.37 -16.48 -0.56
C ILE A 4 0.87 -15.03 -0.67
N PHE A 5 -0.39 -14.85 -1.03
CA PHE A 5 -1.06 -13.56 -1.01
C PHE A 5 -2.20 -13.57 0.01
N LEU A 6 -2.13 -12.66 0.97
CA LEU A 6 -3.16 -12.49 1.99
C LEU A 6 -4.13 -11.37 1.59
N SER A 7 -5.41 -11.66 1.65
CA SER A 7 -6.50 -10.72 1.48
C SER A 7 -7.42 -10.72 2.70
N GLY A 8 -8.03 -9.59 2.97
CA GLY A 8 -8.99 -9.43 4.05
C GLY A 8 -9.24 -7.95 4.36
N ILE A 9 -10.46 -7.63 4.72
CA ILE A 9 -10.85 -6.27 5.10
C ILE A 9 -10.21 -5.87 6.45
N LYS A 10 -10.29 -4.59 6.79
CA LYS A 10 -9.82 -4.07 8.08
C LYS A 10 -10.39 -4.89 9.24
N ARG A 11 -9.54 -5.28 10.20
CA ARG A 11 -9.89 -6.08 11.40
C ARG A 11 -10.31 -7.54 11.14
N SER A 12 -10.12 -8.07 9.94
CA SER A 12 -10.37 -9.49 9.68
C SER A 12 -9.39 -10.44 10.39
N GLY A 13 -8.22 -9.95 10.80
CA GLY A 13 -7.12 -10.75 11.37
C GLY A 13 -6.00 -11.06 10.37
N LYS A 14 -6.05 -10.45 9.18
CA LYS A 14 -5.04 -10.63 8.13
C LYS A 14 -3.62 -10.31 8.61
N ASP A 15 -3.42 -9.22 9.33
CA ASP A 15 -2.10 -8.81 9.83
C ASP A 15 -1.60 -9.78 10.91
N THR A 16 -2.50 -10.25 11.80
CA THR A 16 -2.19 -11.31 12.78
C THR A 16 -1.77 -12.61 12.08
N THR A 17 -2.45 -12.98 10.99
CA THR A 17 -2.08 -14.14 10.17
C THR A 17 -0.67 -13.96 9.58
N ALA A 18 -0.38 -12.81 9.00
CA ALA A 18 0.94 -12.51 8.44
C ALA A 18 2.04 -12.55 9.50
N ASP A 19 1.79 -11.98 10.69
CA ASP A 19 2.74 -11.95 11.79
C ASP A 19 3.00 -13.35 12.35
N TYR A 20 1.95 -14.18 12.44
CA TYR A 20 2.10 -15.57 12.87
C TYR A 20 2.97 -16.37 11.87
N ILE A 21 2.71 -16.23 10.57
CA ILE A 21 3.52 -16.89 9.54
C ILE A 21 4.98 -16.45 9.66
N ASN A 22 5.23 -15.14 9.75
CA ASN A 22 6.58 -14.61 9.82
C ASN A 22 7.34 -15.00 11.10
N SER A 23 6.62 -15.27 12.19
CA SER A 23 7.25 -15.64 13.48
C SER A 23 7.52 -17.14 13.61
N ASN A 24 6.81 -18.00 12.87
CA ASN A 24 6.85 -19.44 13.07
C ASN A 24 7.39 -20.23 11.86
N PHE A 25 7.56 -19.58 10.72
CA PHE A 25 8.07 -20.18 9.50
C PHE A 25 9.22 -19.35 8.93
N LYS A 26 10.11 -19.99 8.15
CA LYS A 26 11.11 -19.28 7.37
C LYS A 26 10.45 -18.49 6.25
N SER A 27 10.05 -17.27 6.51
CA SER A 27 9.28 -16.45 5.58
C SER A 27 9.81 -15.05 5.41
N VAL A 28 9.56 -14.49 4.23
CA VAL A 28 9.74 -13.06 3.93
C VAL A 28 8.36 -12.42 3.88
N LYS A 29 8.21 -11.30 4.54
CA LYS A 29 6.98 -10.50 4.55
C LYS A 29 7.14 -9.29 3.65
N TYR A 30 6.24 -9.10 2.70
CA TYR A 30 6.20 -7.97 1.79
C TYR A 30 4.86 -7.23 1.88
N GLN A 31 4.90 -5.90 1.79
CA GLN A 31 3.71 -5.04 1.75
C GLN A 31 3.71 -4.25 0.44
N LEU A 32 2.65 -4.39 -0.36
CA LEU A 32 2.46 -3.59 -1.58
C LEU A 32 2.37 -2.09 -1.26
N ALA A 33 1.82 -1.75 -0.10
CA ALA A 33 1.72 -0.38 0.37
C ALA A 33 3.02 0.20 0.98
N TYR A 34 4.08 -0.60 1.13
CA TYR A 34 5.34 -0.09 1.72
C TYR A 34 5.90 1.11 0.93
N PRO A 35 6.05 1.08 -0.40
CA PRO A 35 6.57 2.22 -1.14
C PRO A 35 5.66 3.46 -1.07
N ILE A 36 4.35 3.27 -0.89
CA ILE A 36 3.39 4.37 -0.69
C ILE A 36 3.66 5.09 0.63
N LYS A 37 3.83 4.32 1.70
CA LYS A 37 4.12 4.86 3.04
C LYS A 37 5.46 5.57 3.07
N ASP A 38 6.47 4.94 2.48
CA ASP A 38 7.82 5.48 2.37
C ASP A 38 7.82 6.82 1.62
N ALA A 39 7.21 6.87 0.45
CA ALA A 39 7.13 8.10 -0.34
C ALA A 39 6.38 9.23 0.37
N LEU A 40 5.27 8.92 1.03
CA LEU A 40 4.50 9.92 1.78
C LEU A 40 5.25 10.41 3.02
N ALA A 41 5.93 9.54 3.74
CA ALA A 41 6.71 9.93 4.92
C ALA A 41 7.85 10.87 4.56
N ILE A 42 8.62 10.54 3.51
CA ILE A 42 9.72 11.38 3.02
C ILE A 42 9.21 12.70 2.43
N ALA A 43 8.13 12.67 1.64
CA ALA A 43 7.52 13.89 1.14
C ALA A 43 7.01 14.79 2.27
N TRP A 44 6.39 14.19 3.29
CA TRP A 44 5.94 14.92 4.47
C TRP A 44 7.09 15.57 5.23
N GLU A 45 8.18 14.85 5.47
CA GLU A 45 9.37 15.38 6.15
C GLU A 45 9.95 16.60 5.40
N ARG A 46 10.04 16.54 4.06
CA ARG A 46 10.50 17.65 3.23
C ARG A 46 9.54 18.84 3.33
N LYS A 47 8.24 18.61 3.21
CA LYS A 47 7.22 19.67 3.35
C LYS A 47 7.16 20.26 4.74
N HIS A 48 7.37 19.47 5.79
CA HIS A 48 7.52 19.96 7.15
C HIS A 48 8.74 20.92 7.28
N ALA A 49 9.86 20.57 6.68
CA ALA A 49 11.05 21.45 6.69
C ALA A 49 10.82 22.78 5.95
N GLU A 50 9.98 22.79 4.91
CA GLU A 50 9.63 23.99 4.15
C GLU A 50 8.55 24.83 4.83
N ASN A 51 7.53 24.21 5.38
CA ASN A 51 6.34 24.86 5.96
C ASN A 51 5.80 24.10 7.19
N PRO A 52 6.47 24.22 8.36
CA PRO A 52 6.10 23.50 9.57
C PRO A 52 4.74 23.92 10.17
N ASP A 53 4.21 25.09 9.81
CA ASP A 53 2.91 25.55 10.28
C ASP A 53 1.75 24.78 9.62
N VAL A 54 1.93 24.31 8.40
CA VAL A 54 0.95 23.50 7.66
C VAL A 54 1.21 22.00 7.86
N PHE A 55 2.45 21.57 7.61
CA PHE A 55 2.87 20.20 7.77
C PHE A 55 3.47 20.01 9.15
N THR A 56 2.63 19.69 10.14
CA THR A 56 3.08 19.44 11.50
C THR A 56 3.99 18.21 11.57
N GLU A 57 4.76 18.05 12.64
CA GLU A 57 5.65 16.89 12.80
C GLU A 57 4.87 15.57 12.81
N LEU A 58 5.11 14.70 11.82
CA LEU A 58 4.65 13.32 11.77
C LEU A 58 5.86 12.39 11.66
N LYS A 59 5.91 11.41 12.55
CA LYS A 59 6.98 10.40 12.53
C LYS A 59 6.71 9.36 11.44
N TYR A 60 7.76 8.76 10.91
CA TYR A 60 7.68 7.69 9.92
C TYR A 60 6.74 6.55 10.37
N GLU A 61 6.84 6.14 11.64
CA GLU A 61 6.04 5.06 12.22
C GLU A 61 4.53 5.35 12.18
N TYR A 62 4.11 6.61 12.08
CA TYR A 62 2.70 7.00 11.99
C TYR A 62 2.09 6.58 10.65
N PHE A 63 2.87 6.57 9.57
CA PHE A 63 2.46 6.04 8.26
C PHE A 63 2.30 4.51 8.29
N GLU A 64 3.04 3.83 9.17
CA GLU A 64 2.84 2.41 9.48
C GLU A 64 1.61 2.16 10.38
N GLY A 65 1.08 3.18 11.04
CA GLY A 65 -0.01 3.09 11.99
C GLY A 65 0.44 2.69 13.39
N ILE A 66 1.71 2.91 13.71
CA ILE A 66 2.29 2.64 15.03
C ILE A 66 2.19 3.90 15.88
N GLY A 67 1.44 3.83 16.97
CA GLY A 67 1.30 4.96 17.91
C GLY A 67 0.49 6.15 17.41
N TYR A 68 -0.20 6.02 16.27
CA TYR A 68 -1.03 7.07 15.66
C TYR A 68 -2.20 6.48 14.89
N ASP A 69 -3.39 7.06 15.04
CA ASP A 69 -4.54 6.68 14.23
C ASP A 69 -4.46 7.37 12.87
N ARG A 70 -4.21 6.59 11.82
CA ARG A 70 -4.08 7.08 10.45
C ARG A 70 -5.38 7.68 9.88
N GLU A 71 -6.49 7.55 10.57
CA GLU A 71 -7.76 8.20 10.21
C GLU A 71 -7.91 9.58 10.85
N THR A 72 -7.00 9.99 11.74
CA THR A 72 -6.99 11.33 12.32
C THR A 72 -6.98 12.41 11.23
N PRO A 73 -7.95 13.36 11.25
CA PRO A 73 -7.97 14.43 10.28
C PRO A 73 -6.69 15.28 10.30
N LEU A 74 -6.17 15.56 9.12
CA LEU A 74 -5.06 16.49 8.90
C LEU A 74 -5.64 17.81 8.38
N ASN A 75 -5.10 18.93 8.86
CA ASN A 75 -5.54 20.26 8.45
C ASN A 75 -4.85 20.68 7.14
N LEU A 76 -5.14 19.96 6.06
CA LEU A 76 -4.60 20.21 4.73
C LEU A 76 -5.70 20.70 3.79
N ASN A 77 -5.38 21.72 2.99
CA ASN A 77 -6.20 22.08 1.85
C ASN A 77 -5.76 21.29 0.59
N LYS A 78 -6.48 21.46 -0.52
CA LYS A 78 -6.19 20.70 -1.76
C LYS A 78 -4.84 21.05 -2.36
N LEU A 79 -4.37 22.28 -2.22
CA LEU A 79 -3.07 22.71 -2.72
C LEU A 79 -1.94 22.05 -1.94
N ASP A 80 -2.05 22.03 -0.62
CA ASP A 80 -1.08 21.34 0.25
C ASP A 80 -0.93 19.86 -0.14
N VAL A 81 -2.06 19.21 -0.46
CA VAL A 81 -2.06 17.80 -0.88
C VAL A 81 -1.47 17.61 -2.26
N ILE A 82 -1.75 18.51 -3.22
CA ILE A 82 -1.15 18.46 -4.56
C ILE A 82 0.38 18.56 -4.44
N GLU A 83 0.90 19.51 -3.69
CA GLU A 83 2.33 19.69 -3.47
C GLU A 83 2.96 18.48 -2.77
N LEU A 84 2.31 17.94 -1.74
CA LEU A 84 2.78 16.74 -1.05
C LEU A 84 2.84 15.51 -1.98
N LEU A 85 1.80 15.30 -2.79
CA LEU A 85 1.75 14.14 -3.69
C LEU A 85 2.66 14.33 -4.91
N GLU A 86 2.91 15.55 -5.36
CA GLU A 86 3.95 15.85 -6.36
C GLU A 86 5.32 15.41 -5.83
N GLU A 87 5.69 15.83 -4.62
CA GLU A 87 6.94 15.44 -3.99
C GLU A 87 7.06 13.91 -3.80
N ALA A 88 5.96 13.25 -3.40
CA ALA A 88 5.92 11.79 -3.28
C ALA A 88 6.11 11.09 -4.64
N LEU A 89 5.50 11.59 -5.72
CA LEU A 89 5.69 11.05 -7.08
C LEU A 89 7.15 11.23 -7.56
N ILE A 90 7.77 12.39 -7.30
CA ILE A 90 9.17 12.66 -7.61
C ILE A 90 10.07 11.68 -6.85
N TYR A 91 9.79 11.44 -5.58
CA TYR A 91 10.53 10.49 -4.78
C TYR A 91 10.39 9.05 -5.33
N LEU A 92 9.17 8.59 -5.61
CA LEU A 92 8.93 7.26 -6.21
C LEU A 92 9.71 7.09 -7.52
N GLN A 93 9.67 8.11 -8.39
CA GLN A 93 10.36 8.12 -9.68
C GLN A 93 11.89 8.02 -9.55
N SER A 94 12.46 8.53 -8.46
CA SER A 94 13.90 8.57 -8.22
C SER A 94 14.43 7.36 -7.45
N GLN A 95 13.63 6.80 -6.55
CA GLN A 95 14.08 5.74 -5.61
C GLN A 95 13.60 4.35 -5.98
N TYR A 96 12.53 4.26 -6.76
CA TYR A 96 11.92 3.01 -7.20
C TYR A 96 11.95 2.91 -8.73
N LEU A 97 11.00 2.18 -9.30
CA LEU A 97 10.86 2.12 -10.75
C LEU A 97 10.27 3.42 -11.31
N PRO A 98 10.63 3.79 -12.55
CA PRO A 98 9.92 4.82 -13.26
C PRO A 98 8.43 4.52 -13.40
N ILE A 99 7.58 5.49 -13.04
CA ILE A 99 6.13 5.41 -13.22
C ILE A 99 5.81 5.75 -14.68
N ASN A 100 5.00 4.94 -15.35
CA ASN A 100 4.58 5.21 -16.72
C ASN A 100 3.88 6.58 -16.82
N ASN A 101 4.17 7.32 -17.88
CA ASN A 101 3.60 8.65 -18.16
C ASN A 101 3.91 9.74 -17.12
N VAL A 102 4.78 9.48 -16.15
CA VAL A 102 5.28 10.48 -15.21
C VAL A 102 6.67 10.88 -15.64
N LYS A 103 6.84 12.17 -15.96
CA LYS A 103 8.12 12.77 -16.30
C LYS A 103 8.46 13.81 -15.25
N VAL A 104 9.65 13.70 -14.68
CA VAL A 104 10.22 14.66 -13.74
C VAL A 104 11.24 15.52 -14.48
N LEU A 105 11.16 16.82 -14.25
CA LEU A 105 12.08 17.83 -14.77
C LEU A 105 12.90 18.38 -13.62
N SER A 106 14.12 18.80 -13.91
CA SER A 106 14.99 19.46 -12.93
C SER A 106 15.21 20.91 -13.34
N SER A 107 15.16 21.82 -12.37
CA SER A 107 15.50 23.22 -12.56
C SER A 107 17.00 23.37 -12.84
N LEU A 108 17.35 24.23 -13.83
CA LEU A 108 18.73 24.52 -14.19
C LEU A 108 19.48 25.34 -13.12
N GLU A 109 18.76 26.05 -12.25
CA GLU A 109 19.35 27.04 -11.34
C GLU A 109 19.27 26.70 -9.86
N GLY A 110 18.57 25.63 -9.45
CA GLY A 110 18.29 25.44 -8.03
C GLY A 110 18.23 24.02 -7.48
N GLY A 111 18.46 23.00 -8.32
CA GLY A 111 18.42 21.61 -7.84
C GLY A 111 17.02 21.12 -7.45
N TYR A 112 15.95 21.86 -7.78
CA TYR A 112 14.57 21.44 -7.56
C TYR A 112 14.09 20.55 -8.70
N SER A 113 13.40 19.48 -8.34
CA SER A 113 12.68 18.62 -9.28
C SER A 113 11.19 18.93 -9.23
N TYR A 114 10.51 18.81 -10.36
CA TYR A 114 9.07 19.03 -10.48
C TYR A 114 8.49 18.14 -11.58
N LEU A 115 7.18 17.90 -11.54
CA LEU A 115 6.52 17.15 -12.59
C LEU A 115 6.41 17.97 -13.88
N ASP A 116 6.54 17.30 -15.03
CA ASP A 116 6.15 17.89 -16.31
C ASP A 116 4.67 18.28 -16.27
N ILE A 117 4.27 19.24 -17.11
CA ILE A 117 2.93 19.84 -17.09
C ILE A 117 1.80 18.83 -17.15
N LYS A 118 1.91 17.78 -17.98
CA LYS A 118 0.85 16.80 -18.15
C LYS A 118 0.58 15.96 -16.90
N PRO A 119 1.56 15.29 -16.28
CA PRO A 119 1.33 14.57 -15.03
C PRO A 119 0.93 15.49 -13.89
N TYR A 120 1.43 16.75 -13.85
CA TYR A 120 1.01 17.72 -12.83
C TYR A 120 -0.47 18.10 -12.97
N GLU A 121 -0.95 18.40 -14.19
CA GLU A 121 -2.35 18.72 -14.43
C GLU A 121 -3.27 17.54 -14.11
N ALA A 122 -2.89 16.31 -14.46
CA ALA A 122 -3.64 15.11 -14.12
C ALA A 122 -3.74 14.90 -12.61
N LEU A 123 -2.63 15.06 -11.87
CA LEU A 123 -2.61 15.03 -10.41
C LEU A 123 -3.54 16.09 -9.82
N ARG A 124 -3.42 17.34 -10.28
CA ARG A 124 -4.22 18.47 -9.82
C ARG A 124 -5.72 18.24 -10.05
N GLU A 125 -6.10 17.75 -11.22
CA GLU A 125 -7.50 17.43 -11.54
C GLU A 125 -8.04 16.33 -10.60
N ALA A 126 -7.29 15.24 -10.41
CA ALA A 126 -7.69 14.16 -9.52
C ALA A 126 -7.93 14.64 -8.09
N ILE A 127 -6.99 15.40 -7.52
CA ILE A 127 -7.11 15.90 -6.13
C ILE A 127 -8.25 16.92 -6.00
N ASN A 128 -8.48 17.76 -7.00
CA ASN A 128 -9.59 18.72 -6.98
C ASN A 128 -10.97 18.05 -6.98
N ASN A 129 -11.09 16.85 -7.51
CA ASN A 129 -12.33 16.06 -7.52
C ASN A 129 -12.60 15.30 -6.21
N ILE A 130 -11.62 15.21 -5.31
CA ILE A 130 -11.77 14.59 -3.99
C ILE A 130 -12.32 15.61 -3.01
N ASN A 131 -13.40 15.24 -2.30
CA ASN A 131 -14.04 16.07 -1.29
C ASN A 131 -13.97 15.47 0.12
N ASP A 132 -13.13 14.45 0.32
CA ASP A 132 -12.93 13.80 1.60
C ASP A 132 -12.08 14.66 2.54
N THR A 133 -12.19 14.40 3.84
CA THR A 133 -11.26 14.93 4.84
C THR A 133 -9.93 14.20 4.70
N TRP A 134 -8.85 14.95 4.66
CA TRP A 134 -7.51 14.38 4.54
C TRP A 134 -7.07 13.74 5.86
N SER A 135 -6.46 12.58 5.75
CA SER A 135 -5.82 11.81 6.82
C SER A 135 -4.67 11.03 6.22
N ILE A 136 -3.78 10.45 7.02
CA ILE A 136 -2.70 9.59 6.49
C ILE A 136 -3.29 8.46 5.63
N ARG A 137 -4.38 7.81 6.08
CA ARG A 137 -5.03 6.75 5.29
C ARG A 137 -5.55 7.29 3.96
N ARG A 138 -6.21 8.45 3.96
CA ARG A 138 -6.75 9.06 2.72
C ARG A 138 -5.64 9.48 1.76
N LEU A 139 -4.51 10.00 2.26
CA LEU A 139 -3.33 10.32 1.45
C LEU A 139 -2.74 9.05 0.82
N MET A 140 -2.66 7.94 1.56
CA MET A 140 -2.20 6.65 1.03
C MET A 140 -3.13 6.13 -0.08
N GLN A 141 -4.44 6.24 0.08
CA GLN A 141 -5.42 5.86 -0.95
C GLN A 141 -5.30 6.76 -2.18
N ALA A 142 -5.15 8.08 -1.96
CA ALA A 142 -4.97 9.05 -3.04
C ALA A 142 -3.70 8.78 -3.86
N LEU A 143 -2.54 8.66 -3.21
CA LEU A 143 -1.29 8.37 -3.92
C LEU A 143 -1.34 6.99 -4.58
N GLY A 144 -1.70 5.96 -3.80
CA GLY A 144 -1.58 4.57 -4.23
C GLY A 144 -2.58 4.20 -5.33
N THR A 145 -3.84 4.60 -5.19
CA THR A 145 -4.92 4.18 -6.09
C THR A 145 -5.34 5.30 -7.01
N ASP A 146 -5.79 6.45 -6.45
CA ASP A 146 -6.42 7.49 -7.27
C ASP A 146 -5.43 8.09 -8.28
N VAL A 147 -4.16 8.23 -7.89
CA VAL A 147 -3.12 8.83 -8.71
C VAL A 147 -2.29 7.78 -9.44
N VAL A 148 -1.51 6.94 -8.73
CA VAL A 148 -0.57 6.04 -9.42
C VAL A 148 -1.31 5.01 -10.26
N VAL A 149 -2.24 4.25 -9.68
CA VAL A 149 -2.93 3.16 -10.39
C VAL A 149 -3.89 3.68 -11.45
N ASN A 150 -4.72 4.67 -11.11
CA ASN A 150 -5.81 5.09 -12.00
C ASN A 150 -5.36 6.07 -13.10
N LEU A 151 -4.34 6.90 -12.84
CA LEU A 151 -3.90 7.90 -13.83
C LEU A 151 -2.67 7.48 -14.62
N PHE A 152 -1.73 6.77 -14.01
CA PHE A 152 -0.40 6.60 -14.58
C PHE A 152 -0.04 5.16 -14.90
N ASP A 153 0.00 4.27 -13.91
CA ASP A 153 0.52 2.92 -14.06
C ASP A 153 -0.23 1.92 -13.17
N ARG A 154 -1.25 1.29 -13.75
CA ARG A 154 -2.09 0.30 -13.06
C ARG A 154 -1.28 -0.81 -12.37
N MET A 155 -0.16 -1.20 -12.96
CA MET A 155 0.65 -2.33 -12.50
C MET A 155 1.86 -1.91 -11.66
N TYR A 156 1.97 -0.64 -11.27
CA TYR A 156 3.19 -0.12 -10.65
C TYR A 156 3.57 -0.89 -9.38
N TRP A 157 2.65 -1.06 -8.45
CA TRP A 157 2.93 -1.77 -7.19
C TRP A 157 3.24 -3.25 -7.39
N VAL A 158 2.58 -3.88 -8.38
CA VAL A 158 2.86 -5.26 -8.77
C VAL A 158 4.26 -5.39 -9.39
N LYS A 159 4.71 -4.43 -10.18
CA LYS A 159 6.08 -4.42 -10.73
C LYS A 159 7.12 -4.33 -9.62
N LEU A 160 6.92 -3.46 -8.63
CA LEU A 160 7.82 -3.34 -7.48
C LEU A 160 7.85 -4.63 -6.66
N PHE A 161 6.70 -5.23 -6.42
CA PHE A 161 6.60 -6.54 -5.79
C PHE A 161 7.38 -7.59 -6.59
N ALA A 162 7.18 -7.67 -7.89
CA ALA A 162 7.82 -8.69 -8.72
C ALA A 162 9.35 -8.58 -8.69
N LEU A 163 9.90 -7.37 -8.72
CA LEU A 163 11.35 -7.16 -8.57
C LEU A 163 11.84 -7.63 -7.20
N ASN A 164 11.17 -7.22 -6.13
CA ASN A 164 11.56 -7.65 -4.79
C ASN A 164 11.45 -9.18 -4.63
N TYR A 165 10.41 -9.80 -5.16
CA TYR A 165 10.25 -11.25 -5.15
C TYR A 165 11.40 -11.97 -5.87
N MET A 166 11.87 -11.42 -7.00
CA MET A 166 12.99 -11.99 -7.76
C MET A 166 14.29 -12.03 -6.93
N ASP A 167 14.52 -11.06 -6.05
CA ASP A 167 15.71 -11.01 -5.18
C ASP A 167 15.73 -12.18 -4.18
N TYR A 168 14.56 -12.76 -3.88
CA TYR A 168 14.43 -13.90 -2.97
C TYR A 168 14.33 -15.26 -3.66
N ILE A 169 14.25 -15.33 -5.00
CA ILE A 169 14.23 -16.59 -5.73
C ILE A 169 15.55 -17.33 -5.51
N GLY A 170 15.45 -18.58 -5.03
CA GLY A 170 16.62 -19.38 -4.68
C GLY A 170 17.19 -19.13 -3.27
N SER A 171 16.55 -18.26 -2.48
CA SER A 171 16.88 -18.11 -1.06
C SER A 171 16.44 -19.33 -0.23
N ASP A 172 16.86 -19.37 1.04
CA ASP A 172 16.53 -20.46 1.99
C ASP A 172 15.19 -20.21 2.72
N PHE A 173 14.33 -19.33 2.21
CA PHE A 173 12.99 -19.11 2.74
C PHE A 173 11.98 -20.12 2.17
N ASP A 174 11.08 -20.58 3.03
CA ASP A 174 10.01 -21.50 2.63
C ASP A 174 8.85 -20.73 2.00
N TYR A 175 8.54 -19.53 2.55
CA TYR A 175 7.41 -18.71 2.13
C TYR A 175 7.80 -17.27 1.82
N TYR A 176 7.16 -16.70 0.80
CA TYR A 176 7.14 -15.26 0.54
C TYR A 176 5.70 -14.77 0.65
N VAL A 177 5.42 -13.90 1.62
CA VAL A 177 4.07 -13.54 2.03
C VAL A 177 3.77 -12.07 1.69
N VAL A 178 2.89 -11.86 0.72
CA VAL A 178 2.33 -10.54 0.41
C VAL A 178 1.12 -10.28 1.30
N THR A 179 1.17 -9.24 2.13
CA THR A 179 0.28 -9.14 3.30
C THR A 179 -0.89 -8.18 3.15
N ASP A 180 -0.97 -7.40 2.07
CA ASP A 180 -1.92 -6.29 1.96
C ASP A 180 -2.55 -6.13 0.58
N THR A 181 -2.81 -7.23 -0.10
CA THR A 181 -3.51 -7.24 -1.39
C THR A 181 -4.91 -6.63 -1.25
N ARG A 182 -5.21 -5.64 -2.08
CA ARG A 182 -6.43 -4.84 -1.98
C ARG A 182 -7.14 -4.58 -3.30
N GLN A 183 -6.51 -4.86 -4.44
CA GLN A 183 -7.05 -4.59 -5.75
C GLN A 183 -7.18 -5.87 -6.59
N VAL A 184 -8.18 -5.90 -7.45
CA VAL A 184 -8.49 -7.09 -8.27
C VAL A 184 -7.29 -7.47 -9.14
N HIS A 185 -6.64 -6.51 -9.80
CA HIS A 185 -5.49 -6.81 -10.67
C HIS A 185 -4.26 -7.32 -9.91
N GLU A 186 -4.08 -6.96 -8.64
CA GLU A 186 -3.04 -7.53 -7.77
C GLU A 186 -3.33 -9.02 -7.52
N MET A 187 -4.59 -9.34 -7.23
CA MET A 187 -5.03 -10.71 -6.99
C MET A 187 -5.01 -11.56 -8.26
N GLU A 188 -5.43 -11.02 -9.40
CA GLU A 188 -5.32 -11.66 -10.70
C GLU A 188 -3.86 -12.02 -11.02
N THR A 189 -2.94 -11.11 -10.73
CA THR A 189 -1.50 -11.37 -10.89
C THR A 189 -1.00 -12.46 -9.96
N ALA A 190 -1.42 -12.44 -8.69
CA ALA A 190 -1.07 -13.48 -7.73
C ALA A 190 -1.48 -14.88 -8.24
N ARG A 191 -2.72 -15.02 -8.70
CA ARG A 191 -3.24 -16.27 -9.27
C ARG A 191 -2.48 -16.69 -10.54
N ALA A 192 -2.20 -15.74 -11.43
CA ALA A 192 -1.43 -16.00 -12.66
C ALA A 192 0.01 -16.45 -12.37
N MET A 193 0.59 -16.04 -11.25
CA MET A 193 1.90 -16.49 -10.78
C MET A 193 1.86 -17.85 -10.05
N GLY A 194 0.67 -18.43 -9.87
CA GLY A 194 0.48 -19.68 -9.11
C GLY A 194 0.64 -19.52 -7.60
N ALA A 195 0.38 -18.32 -7.08
CA ALA A 195 0.43 -18.06 -5.66
C ALA A 195 -0.73 -18.76 -4.92
N THR A 196 -0.47 -19.16 -3.69
CA THR A 196 -1.53 -19.55 -2.75
C THR A 196 -2.23 -18.27 -2.25
N VAL A 197 -3.50 -18.10 -2.64
CA VAL A 197 -4.32 -16.98 -2.20
C VAL A 197 -5.11 -17.36 -0.96
N ILE A 198 -4.98 -16.58 0.12
CA ILE A 198 -5.66 -16.83 1.39
C ILE A 198 -6.52 -15.61 1.76
N HIS A 199 -7.82 -15.79 1.82
CA HIS A 199 -8.75 -14.78 2.33
C HIS A 199 -9.00 -14.98 3.82
N VAL A 200 -8.64 -13.99 4.62
CA VAL A 200 -8.96 -13.97 6.06
C VAL A 200 -10.25 -13.20 6.26
N VAL A 201 -11.29 -13.89 6.66
CA VAL A 201 -12.64 -13.35 6.84
C VAL A 201 -13.06 -13.43 8.31
N ARG A 202 -13.82 -12.44 8.78
CA ARG A 202 -14.37 -12.41 10.13
C ARG A 202 -15.81 -11.92 10.09
N SER A 203 -16.70 -12.63 10.75
CA SER A 203 -18.12 -12.27 10.85
C SER A 203 -18.30 -10.92 11.55
N GLY A 204 -19.23 -10.09 11.07
CA GLY A 204 -19.53 -8.79 11.66
C GLY A 204 -18.48 -7.70 11.42
N THR A 205 -17.50 -7.95 10.57
CA THR A 205 -16.58 -6.89 10.10
C THR A 205 -17.12 -6.31 8.79
N GLU A 206 -17.74 -5.13 8.89
CA GLU A 206 -18.10 -4.34 7.71
C GLU A 206 -17.15 -3.14 7.62
N SER A 207 -16.67 -2.83 6.44
CA SER A 207 -15.91 -1.60 6.23
C SER A 207 -16.86 -0.42 6.14
N THR A 208 -16.65 0.60 6.96
CA THR A 208 -17.33 1.90 6.84
C THR A 208 -16.66 2.80 5.80
N ASP A 209 -15.45 2.48 5.41
CA ASP A 209 -14.69 3.17 4.37
C ASP A 209 -15.22 2.70 2.99
N LYS A 210 -15.66 3.66 2.18
CA LYS A 210 -16.23 3.41 0.85
C LYS A 210 -15.18 3.35 -0.25
N HIS A 211 -13.91 3.55 0.07
CA HIS A 211 -12.85 3.47 -0.93
C HIS A 211 -12.71 2.03 -1.46
N ILE A 212 -12.45 1.90 -2.77
CA ILE A 212 -12.40 0.61 -3.46
C ILE A 212 -11.42 -0.39 -2.81
N THR A 213 -10.35 0.09 -2.20
CA THR A 213 -9.37 -0.76 -1.49
C THR A 213 -9.89 -1.39 -0.21
N GLU A 214 -11.07 -0.99 0.28
CA GLU A 214 -11.70 -1.50 1.50
C GLU A 214 -12.97 -2.33 1.19
N ALA A 215 -13.32 -2.50 -0.08
CA ALA A 215 -14.51 -3.25 -0.50
C ALA A 215 -14.38 -4.78 -0.32
N GLY A 216 -13.15 -5.27 -0.08
CA GLY A 216 -12.84 -6.69 -0.11
C GLY A 216 -12.64 -7.19 -1.55
N LEU A 217 -12.02 -8.36 -1.68
CA LEU A 217 -11.72 -8.96 -2.98
C LEU A 217 -12.60 -10.20 -3.21
N PRO A 218 -12.99 -10.49 -4.46
CA PRO A 218 -13.77 -11.68 -4.77
C PRO A 218 -12.95 -12.94 -4.47
N ILE A 219 -13.61 -13.92 -3.85
CA ILE A 219 -13.07 -15.26 -3.61
C ILE A 219 -13.36 -16.09 -4.86
N GLU A 220 -12.35 -16.70 -5.45
CA GLU A 220 -12.47 -17.52 -6.64
C GLU A 220 -12.17 -18.99 -6.35
N GLU A 221 -12.48 -19.86 -7.30
CA GLU A 221 -12.19 -21.29 -7.19
C GLU A 221 -10.67 -21.51 -7.07
N GLY A 222 -10.25 -22.24 -6.03
CA GLY A 222 -8.83 -22.46 -5.71
C GLY A 222 -8.29 -21.55 -4.62
N ASP A 223 -8.98 -20.46 -4.29
CA ASP A 223 -8.59 -19.61 -3.16
C ASP A 223 -8.91 -20.31 -1.82
N LEU A 224 -8.07 -20.11 -0.83
CA LEU A 224 -8.27 -20.60 0.53
C LEU A 224 -8.97 -19.56 1.39
N VAL A 225 -9.84 -19.99 2.29
CA VAL A 225 -10.57 -19.11 3.20
C VAL A 225 -10.32 -19.51 4.64
N ILE A 226 -9.82 -18.56 5.42
CA ILE A 226 -9.69 -18.69 6.88
C ILE A 226 -10.77 -17.85 7.54
N THR A 227 -11.75 -18.50 8.17
CA THR A 227 -12.74 -17.83 9.02
C THR A 227 -12.14 -17.60 10.40
N ASN A 228 -12.02 -16.33 10.81
CA ASN A 228 -11.41 -15.88 12.07
C ASN A 228 -12.49 -15.40 13.07
N ASP A 229 -13.39 -16.27 13.44
CA ASP A 229 -14.47 -15.98 14.39
C ASP A 229 -14.21 -16.54 15.80
N GLY A 230 -13.13 -17.27 15.97
CA GLY A 230 -12.74 -17.95 17.20
C GLY A 230 -11.58 -17.28 17.93
N SER A 231 -10.84 -18.10 18.69
CA SER A 231 -9.66 -17.67 19.43
C SER A 231 -8.43 -17.51 18.51
N LEU A 232 -7.36 -16.91 19.05
CA LEU A 232 -6.07 -16.81 18.33
C LEU A 232 -5.48 -18.20 18.07
N GLU A 233 -5.62 -19.13 19.02
CA GLU A 233 -5.13 -20.50 18.90
C GLU A 233 -5.83 -21.24 17.76
N GLU A 234 -7.14 -21.02 17.59
CA GLU A 234 -7.90 -21.58 16.46
C GLU A 234 -7.44 -21.00 15.12
N LEU A 235 -7.18 -19.68 15.07
CA LEU A 235 -6.62 -19.04 13.89
C LEU A 235 -5.26 -19.65 13.52
N TYR A 236 -4.38 -19.79 14.50
CA TYR A 236 -3.04 -20.34 14.30
C TYR A 236 -3.09 -21.80 13.82
N SER A 237 -3.95 -22.61 14.40
CA SER A 237 -4.15 -24.01 13.97
C SER A 237 -4.63 -24.12 12.51
N LYS A 238 -5.51 -23.20 12.06
CA LYS A 238 -5.94 -23.13 10.66
C LYS A 238 -4.80 -22.77 9.72
N ILE A 239 -3.96 -21.80 10.12
CA ILE A 239 -2.78 -21.40 9.34
C ILE A 239 -1.81 -22.58 9.19
N GLU A 240 -1.50 -23.28 10.29
CA GLU A 240 -0.62 -24.44 10.25
C GLU A 240 -1.16 -25.58 9.38
N THR A 241 -2.46 -25.74 9.29
CA THR A 241 -3.08 -26.77 8.44
C THR A 241 -2.88 -26.45 6.95
N ILE A 242 -2.83 -25.18 6.60
CA ILE A 242 -2.63 -24.71 5.21
C ILE A 242 -1.16 -24.77 4.80
N LEU A 243 -0.24 -24.48 5.73
CA LEU A 243 1.20 -24.33 5.45
C LEU A 243 2.05 -25.58 5.73
N ARG A 244 1.44 -26.75 5.82
CA ARG A 244 2.15 -28.03 6.05
C ARG A 244 2.26 -28.88 4.81
#